data_0ac2dcedcb37cfdc9779f0487f804d34
#
_entry.id   0ac2dcedcb37cfdc9779f0487f804d34
#
_cell.length_a   1.000
_cell.length_b   1.000
_cell.length_c   1.000
_cell.angle_alpha   90.00
_cell.angle_beta   90.00
_cell.angle_gamma   90.00
#
_symmetry.space_group_name_H-M   'P 1'
#
loop_
_entity.id
_entity.type
_entity.pdbx_description
1 polymer ?
#
loop_
_entity_poly.entity_id
_entity_poly.type
_entity_poly.pdbx_seq_one_letter_code
_entity_poly.pdbx_strand_id
1 'polypeptide(L)'
;MAKNISFTVRYWKQNGPKDQGHFEEKYMENIPDDTSFLEALDIMNELLIEEGKEPFVFDHDCREGICGMCSLYINGTPHGKTAAGATTCQLYIRKFNDGDTITVEPWRSAAFPVIKDCMVDRTAFDKIQAAGGYTTIRTGQAQDANAILISKEDADEAMDCATCIGCGACVAACKNGSAMLFVSSKVSQFALLPQGRVEAARRAKAMVAKMDELGFGNCTNTRACEAVCPKNESIANIARLNREFIKAKLAD
;
A
#
# COMPACT_ATOMS: atom_id res chain seq x y z
N MET A 1 -9.93 -26.40 18.45
CA MET A 1 -9.67 -25.48 19.58
C MET A 1 -8.54 -24.57 19.14
N ALA A 2 -8.66 -23.26 19.33
CA ALA A 2 -7.55 -22.35 19.08
C ALA A 2 -6.34 -22.78 19.93
N LYS A 3 -5.17 -22.75 19.33
CA LYS A 3 -3.90 -23.03 20.02
C LYS A 3 -3.33 -21.67 20.44
N ASN A 4 -2.89 -21.56 21.69
CA ASN A 4 -2.19 -20.38 22.13
C ASN A 4 -0.70 -20.54 21.85
N ILE A 5 -0.04 -19.47 21.43
CA ILE A 5 1.41 -19.41 21.24
C ILE A 5 2.00 -18.22 21.97
N SER A 6 3.26 -18.30 22.30
CA SER A 6 4.04 -17.22 22.90
C SER A 6 5.17 -16.85 21.95
N PHE A 7 5.45 -15.56 21.81
CA PHE A 7 6.44 -15.05 20.87
C PHE A 7 7.00 -13.71 21.33
N THR A 8 8.10 -13.28 20.75
CA THR A 8 8.68 -11.97 21.01
C THR A 8 8.38 -11.02 19.85
N VAL A 9 7.80 -9.86 20.11
CA VAL A 9 7.70 -8.77 19.13
C VAL A 9 8.91 -7.87 19.28
N ARG A 10 9.73 -7.79 18.24
CA ARG A 10 10.85 -6.86 18.12
C ARG A 10 10.42 -5.70 17.24
N TYR A 11 10.11 -4.55 17.84
CA TYR A 11 9.47 -3.43 17.17
C TYR A 11 10.38 -2.20 17.12
N TRP A 12 10.22 -1.42 16.05
CA TRP A 12 11.01 -0.21 15.81
C TRP A 12 10.44 0.98 16.54
N LYS A 13 11.28 1.67 17.34
CA LYS A 13 10.95 2.94 18.00
C LYS A 13 11.72 4.08 17.35
N GLN A 14 11.01 5.17 17.00
CA GLN A 14 11.61 6.34 16.36
C GLN A 14 10.73 7.57 16.56
N ASN A 15 11.34 8.71 16.97
CA ASN A 15 10.65 9.98 17.19
C ASN A 15 10.87 10.96 16.03
N GLY A 16 10.35 10.59 14.85
CA GLY A 16 10.39 11.43 13.65
C GLY A 16 11.57 11.15 12.71
N PRO A 17 11.63 11.86 11.56
CA PRO A 17 12.52 11.54 10.46
C PRO A 17 14.01 11.82 10.75
N LYS A 18 14.32 12.59 11.76
CA LYS A 18 15.72 12.94 12.16
C LYS A 18 16.28 12.02 13.24
N ASP A 19 15.44 11.22 13.89
CA ASP A 19 15.86 10.24 14.88
C ASP A 19 16.44 9.00 14.19
N GLN A 20 17.52 8.45 14.74
CA GLN A 20 18.10 7.20 14.22
C GLN A 20 17.22 5.99 14.47
N GLY A 21 16.37 6.06 15.50
CA GLY A 21 15.55 4.97 15.96
C GLY A 21 16.35 3.78 16.50
N HIS A 22 15.65 2.85 17.10
CA HIS A 22 16.22 1.62 17.66
C HIS A 22 15.14 0.55 17.75
N PHE A 23 15.55 -0.68 18.00
CA PHE A 23 14.62 -1.78 18.30
C PHE A 23 14.39 -1.92 19.79
N GLU A 24 13.14 -2.15 20.15
CA GLU A 24 12.74 -2.65 21.47
C GLU A 24 12.10 -4.02 21.31
N GLU A 25 11.99 -4.76 22.41
CA GLU A 25 11.41 -6.10 22.43
C GLU A 25 10.34 -6.21 23.50
N LYS A 26 9.26 -6.92 23.19
CA LYS A 26 8.21 -7.29 24.12
C LYS A 26 7.85 -8.76 23.96
N TYR A 27 7.94 -9.51 25.04
CA TYR A 27 7.46 -10.90 25.08
C TYR A 27 5.94 -10.92 25.23
N MET A 28 5.30 -11.68 24.37
CA MET A 28 3.86 -11.89 24.32
C MET A 28 3.58 -13.33 24.74
N GLU A 29 2.87 -13.50 25.82
CA GLU A 29 2.61 -14.83 26.39
C GLU A 29 1.18 -15.29 26.09
N ASN A 30 1.03 -16.54 25.66
CA ASN A 30 -0.24 -17.23 25.59
C ASN A 30 -1.32 -16.55 24.72
N ILE A 31 -0.92 -16.00 23.57
CA ILE A 31 -1.81 -15.32 22.61
C ILE A 31 -2.56 -16.37 21.77
N PRO A 32 -3.89 -16.30 21.62
CA PRO A 32 -4.65 -17.19 20.76
C PRO A 32 -4.20 -17.09 19.29
N ASP A 33 -4.09 -18.20 18.61
CA ASP A 33 -3.56 -18.26 17.24
C ASP A 33 -4.54 -17.71 16.19
N ASP A 34 -5.80 -17.52 16.53
CA ASP A 34 -6.83 -16.86 15.73
C ASP A 34 -6.89 -15.33 15.92
N THR A 35 -6.07 -14.78 16.81
CA THR A 35 -5.88 -13.33 16.96
C THR A 35 -5.26 -12.75 15.68
N SER A 36 -5.75 -11.59 15.22
CA SER A 36 -5.11 -10.84 14.14
C SER A 36 -3.81 -10.20 14.61
N PHE A 37 -2.88 -9.96 13.68
CA PHE A 37 -1.59 -9.36 14.04
C PHE A 37 -1.75 -7.95 14.63
N LEU A 38 -2.71 -7.14 14.12
CA LEU A 38 -2.98 -5.82 14.69
C LEU A 38 -3.56 -5.90 16.10
N GLU A 39 -4.44 -6.85 16.35
CA GLU A 39 -4.99 -7.08 17.69
C GLU A 39 -3.89 -7.52 18.68
N ALA A 40 -2.95 -8.35 18.24
CA ALA A 40 -1.79 -8.69 19.06
C ALA A 40 -0.91 -7.45 19.36
N LEU A 41 -0.79 -6.49 18.44
CA LEU A 41 -0.11 -5.21 18.71
C LEU A 41 -0.91 -4.31 19.67
N ASP A 42 -2.24 -4.34 19.62
CA ASP A 42 -3.09 -3.65 20.62
C ASP A 42 -2.87 -4.24 22.02
N ILE A 43 -2.91 -5.57 22.15
CA ILE A 43 -2.60 -6.26 23.42
C ILE A 43 -1.18 -5.90 23.89
N MET A 44 -0.20 -5.86 22.99
CA MET A 44 1.15 -5.42 23.32
C MET A 44 1.16 -4.01 23.92
N ASN A 45 0.39 -3.09 23.32
CA ASN A 45 0.30 -1.70 23.79
C ASN A 45 -0.35 -1.60 25.18
N GLU A 46 -1.39 -2.39 25.46
CA GLU A 46 -1.99 -2.47 26.78
C GLU A 46 -0.94 -2.91 27.83
N LEU A 47 -0.20 -3.96 27.53
CA LEU A 47 0.87 -4.44 28.42
C LEU A 47 2.00 -3.43 28.62
N LEU A 48 2.37 -2.65 27.58
CA LEU A 48 3.36 -1.58 27.70
C LEU A 48 2.85 -0.45 28.61
N ILE A 49 1.59 -0.07 28.46
CA ILE A 49 0.95 0.97 29.31
C ILE A 49 0.88 0.53 30.78
N GLU A 50 0.51 -0.74 31.05
CA GLU A 50 0.52 -1.30 32.41
C GLU A 50 1.91 -1.29 33.05
N GLU A 51 2.96 -1.46 32.24
CA GLU A 51 4.36 -1.33 32.68
C GLU A 51 4.84 0.12 32.82
N GLY A 52 3.99 1.12 32.55
CA GLY A 52 4.35 2.54 32.56
C GLY A 52 5.26 2.95 31.40
N LYS A 53 5.31 2.18 30.33
CA LYS A 53 6.07 2.46 29.10
C LYS A 53 5.20 3.17 28.06
N GLU A 54 5.86 3.87 27.14
CA GLU A 54 5.20 4.51 26.02
C GLU A 54 4.70 3.45 25.01
N PRO A 55 3.42 3.52 24.56
CA PRO A 55 2.90 2.58 23.58
C PRO A 55 3.62 2.69 22.22
N PHE A 56 3.63 1.60 21.50
CA PHE A 56 4.12 1.53 20.13
C PHE A 56 3.12 2.16 19.16
N VAL A 57 3.58 3.07 18.31
CA VAL A 57 2.72 3.81 17.38
C VAL A 57 2.74 3.17 16.00
N PHE A 58 1.57 2.84 15.47
CA PHE A 58 1.36 2.30 14.13
C PHE A 58 -0.01 2.71 13.60
N ASP A 59 -0.15 2.76 12.28
CA ASP A 59 -1.42 3.10 11.62
C ASP A 59 -2.35 1.88 11.50
N HIS A 60 -3.61 2.08 11.80
CA HIS A 60 -4.69 1.11 11.60
C HIS A 60 -6.05 1.83 11.55
N ASP A 61 -6.96 1.36 10.69
CA ASP A 61 -8.33 1.89 10.61
C ASP A 61 -9.35 0.78 10.42
N CYS A 62 -9.59 0.34 9.16
CA CYS A 62 -10.71 -0.54 8.82
C CYS A 62 -10.62 -1.94 9.42
N ARG A 63 -9.43 -2.49 9.62
CA ARG A 63 -9.14 -3.88 10.03
C ARG A 63 -9.74 -4.96 9.11
N GLU A 64 -10.18 -4.58 7.90
CA GLU A 64 -10.86 -5.42 6.90
C GLU A 64 -10.09 -5.53 5.58
N GLY A 65 -8.86 -5.03 5.50
CA GLY A 65 -8.02 -5.13 4.31
C GLY A 65 -8.40 -4.20 3.16
N ILE A 66 -9.06 -3.08 3.43
CA ILE A 66 -9.59 -2.18 2.39
C ILE A 66 -9.06 -0.74 2.45
N CYS A 67 -8.54 -0.25 3.58
CA CYS A 67 -8.11 1.15 3.70
C CYS A 67 -6.63 1.41 3.38
N GLY A 68 -5.78 0.37 3.40
CA GLY A 68 -4.35 0.50 3.15
C GLY A 68 -3.53 1.15 4.27
N MET A 69 -4.11 1.41 5.47
CA MET A 69 -3.43 2.13 6.54
C MET A 69 -2.44 1.27 7.33
N CYS A 70 -2.69 -0.02 7.55
CA CYS A 70 -1.86 -0.92 8.34
C CYS A 70 -0.54 -1.31 7.64
N SER A 71 0.31 -0.32 7.38
CA SER A 71 1.49 -0.40 6.53
C SER A 71 2.74 -0.73 7.34
N LEU A 72 3.02 -2.02 7.53
CA LEU A 72 4.13 -2.52 8.32
C LEU A 72 5.00 -3.50 7.53
N TYR A 73 6.33 -3.44 7.72
CA TYR A 73 7.19 -4.57 7.46
C TYR A 73 7.09 -5.57 8.61
N ILE A 74 6.86 -6.82 8.29
CA ILE A 74 6.88 -7.91 9.25
C ILE A 74 7.88 -8.95 8.78
N ASN A 75 8.92 -9.19 9.57
CA ASN A 75 10.04 -10.05 9.20
C ASN A 75 10.63 -9.70 7.82
N GLY A 76 10.81 -8.40 7.54
CA GLY A 76 11.40 -7.89 6.31
C GLY A 76 10.52 -7.99 5.06
N THR A 77 9.23 -8.32 5.20
CA THR A 77 8.27 -8.42 4.10
C THR A 77 7.14 -7.42 4.32
N PRO A 78 6.78 -6.58 3.33
CA PRO A 78 5.61 -5.72 3.42
C PRO A 78 4.35 -6.55 3.73
N HIS A 79 3.60 -6.12 4.76
CA HIS A 79 2.43 -6.82 5.30
C HIS A 79 2.69 -8.24 5.87
N GLY A 80 3.95 -8.69 5.93
CA GLY A 80 4.32 -10.04 6.36
C GLY A 80 4.13 -11.11 5.28
N LYS A 81 4.54 -12.34 5.58
CA LYS A 81 4.32 -13.50 4.71
C LYS A 81 2.87 -13.98 4.84
N THR A 82 1.97 -13.27 4.22
CA THR A 82 0.58 -13.69 4.09
C THR A 82 0.38 -14.54 2.85
N ALA A 83 -0.80 -15.16 2.70
CA ALA A 83 -1.23 -15.58 1.37
C ALA A 83 -1.26 -14.36 0.45
N ALA A 84 -0.94 -14.53 -0.84
CA ALA A 84 -1.02 -13.45 -1.81
C ALA A 84 -2.36 -12.70 -1.67
N GLY A 85 -2.30 -11.39 -1.62
CA GLY A 85 -3.50 -10.56 -1.52
C GLY A 85 -3.97 -10.20 -0.10
N ALA A 86 -3.10 -10.29 0.93
CA ALA A 86 -3.49 -9.88 2.28
C ALA A 86 -2.68 -8.67 2.79
N THR A 87 -3.36 -7.84 3.57
CA THR A 87 -2.78 -6.73 4.33
C THR A 87 -2.41 -7.17 5.75
N THR A 88 -1.65 -6.35 6.49
CA THR A 88 -1.25 -6.67 7.87
C THR A 88 -2.44 -6.97 8.79
N CYS A 89 -3.57 -6.28 8.63
CA CYS A 89 -4.76 -6.54 9.43
C CYS A 89 -5.44 -7.90 9.13
N GLN A 90 -5.07 -8.55 8.03
CA GLN A 90 -5.51 -9.89 7.66
C GLN A 90 -4.43 -10.96 7.90
N LEU A 91 -3.31 -10.59 8.52
CA LEU A 91 -2.32 -11.51 9.03
C LEU A 91 -2.75 -11.99 10.42
N TYR A 92 -2.72 -13.30 10.64
CA TYR A 92 -3.11 -13.93 11.89
C TYR A 92 -1.92 -14.58 12.58
N ILE A 93 -1.97 -14.65 13.90
CA ILE A 93 -0.92 -15.21 14.75
C ILE A 93 -0.63 -16.68 14.42
N ARG A 94 -1.60 -17.46 13.95
CA ARG A 94 -1.42 -18.83 13.45
C ARG A 94 -0.42 -19.01 12.30
N LYS A 95 0.06 -17.91 11.71
CA LYS A 95 1.12 -17.92 10.67
C LYS A 95 2.53 -17.95 11.24
N PHE A 96 2.66 -17.83 12.56
CA PHE A 96 3.91 -17.88 13.30
C PHE A 96 3.97 -19.12 14.18
N ASN A 97 5.16 -19.44 14.69
CA ASN A 97 5.36 -20.55 15.58
C ASN A 97 5.57 -20.08 17.01
N ASP A 98 5.31 -20.97 17.95
CA ASP A 98 5.64 -20.76 19.36
C ASP A 98 7.15 -20.52 19.52
N GLY A 99 7.53 -19.47 20.26
CA GLY A 99 8.91 -19.04 20.46
C GLY A 99 9.51 -18.16 19.34
N ASP A 100 8.77 -17.84 18.27
CA ASP A 100 9.27 -16.98 17.19
C ASP A 100 9.60 -15.57 17.71
N THR A 101 10.59 -14.91 17.07
CA THR A 101 10.80 -13.46 17.18
C THR A 101 10.28 -12.79 15.92
N ILE A 102 9.28 -11.92 16.08
CA ILE A 102 8.61 -11.22 14.97
C ILE A 102 9.11 -9.78 14.94
N THR A 103 9.82 -9.41 13.87
CA THR A 103 10.34 -8.06 13.70
C THR A 103 9.32 -7.19 12.98
N VAL A 104 9.02 -6.00 13.55
CA VAL A 104 8.08 -5.01 13.01
C VAL A 104 8.81 -3.70 12.76
N GLU A 105 8.69 -3.18 11.52
CA GLU A 105 9.40 -1.99 11.06
C GLU A 105 8.50 -1.10 10.20
N PRO A 106 8.78 0.23 10.12
CA PRO A 106 8.04 1.13 9.23
C PRO A 106 8.39 0.89 7.75
N TRP A 107 7.60 1.45 6.82
CA TRP A 107 8.03 1.55 5.43
C TRP A 107 9.35 2.32 5.33
N ARG A 108 10.36 1.70 4.73
CA ARG A 108 11.69 2.29 4.52
C ARG A 108 11.77 2.91 3.13
N SER A 109 11.21 4.09 2.97
CA SER A 109 11.29 4.87 1.74
C SER A 109 11.45 6.34 2.07
N ALA A 110 12.35 7.04 1.38
CA ALA A 110 12.50 8.48 1.54
C ALA A 110 11.22 9.26 1.23
N ALA A 111 10.35 8.71 0.37
CA ALA A 111 9.07 9.30 0.03
C ALA A 111 7.99 9.13 1.13
N PHE A 112 8.26 8.28 2.13
CA PHE A 112 7.40 8.03 3.29
C PHE A 112 8.18 8.27 4.58
N PRO A 113 8.47 9.53 4.95
CA PRO A 113 9.21 9.82 6.17
C PRO A 113 8.44 9.34 7.40
N VAL A 114 9.19 8.83 8.39
CA VAL A 114 8.61 8.37 9.65
C VAL A 114 8.08 9.56 10.45
N ILE A 115 6.83 9.50 10.86
CA ILE A 115 6.22 10.44 11.80
C ILE A 115 6.57 10.03 13.23
N LYS A 116 6.27 8.78 13.58
CA LYS A 116 6.62 8.17 14.87
C LYS A 116 6.57 6.64 14.74
N ASP A 117 7.56 5.95 15.29
CA ASP A 117 7.67 4.49 15.28
C ASP A 117 7.42 3.88 13.88
N CYS A 118 6.30 3.20 13.69
CA CYS A 118 5.91 2.64 12.39
C CYS A 118 4.87 3.47 11.61
N MET A 119 4.43 4.60 12.15
CA MET A 119 3.59 5.55 11.43
C MET A 119 4.43 6.37 10.46
N VAL A 120 4.05 6.41 9.19
CA VAL A 120 4.75 7.14 8.12
C VAL A 120 3.84 8.14 7.41
N ASP A 121 4.41 9.25 6.94
CA ASP A 121 3.69 10.22 6.11
C ASP A 121 3.53 9.69 4.68
N ARG A 122 2.29 9.46 4.26
CA ARG A 122 1.94 9.00 2.90
C ARG A 122 1.26 10.07 2.05
N THR A 123 1.29 11.34 2.47
CA THR A 123 0.70 12.46 1.71
C THR A 123 1.25 12.58 0.29
N ALA A 124 2.42 12.02 0.01
CA ALA A 124 2.96 11.91 -1.35
C ALA A 124 2.01 11.15 -2.29
N PHE A 125 1.35 10.09 -1.84
CA PHE A 125 0.36 9.36 -2.62
C PHE A 125 -0.91 10.19 -2.87
N ASP A 126 -1.38 10.94 -1.87
CA ASP A 126 -2.53 11.82 -2.00
C ASP A 126 -2.26 12.92 -3.03
N LYS A 127 -1.06 13.50 -3.03
CA LYS A 127 -0.63 14.51 -4.02
C LYS A 127 -0.59 13.94 -5.44
N ILE A 128 -0.11 12.70 -5.62
CA ILE A 128 -0.15 12.02 -6.93
C ILE A 128 -1.61 11.78 -7.35
N GLN A 129 -2.45 11.30 -6.44
CA GLN A 129 -3.87 11.05 -6.71
C GLN A 129 -4.58 12.34 -7.09
N ALA A 130 -4.34 13.44 -6.39
CA ALA A 130 -4.89 14.76 -6.69
C ALA A 130 -4.43 15.32 -8.05
N ALA A 131 -3.25 14.93 -8.54
CA ALA A 131 -2.71 15.39 -9.82
C ALA A 131 -3.46 14.83 -11.04
N GLY A 132 -4.14 13.67 -10.93
CA GLY A 132 -4.84 13.08 -12.07
C GLY A 132 -5.62 11.80 -11.81
N GLY A 133 -5.63 11.29 -10.58
CA GLY A 133 -6.27 10.02 -10.23
C GLY A 133 -7.81 10.09 -10.13
N TYR A 134 -8.44 10.97 -10.88
CA TYR A 134 -9.89 11.21 -10.87
C TYR A 134 -10.41 11.41 -12.30
N THR A 135 -11.73 11.40 -12.46
CA THR A 135 -12.43 11.84 -13.67
C THR A 135 -13.25 13.08 -13.37
N THR A 136 -13.32 14.02 -14.34
CA THR A 136 -14.18 15.21 -14.23
C THR A 136 -15.64 14.78 -14.37
N ILE A 137 -16.50 15.32 -13.51
CA ILE A 137 -17.93 15.07 -13.57
C ILE A 137 -18.52 15.73 -14.83
N ARG A 138 -19.32 14.99 -15.60
CA ARG A 138 -20.10 15.55 -16.71
C ARG A 138 -21.24 16.38 -16.16
N THR A 139 -21.42 17.56 -16.74
CA THR A 139 -22.48 18.52 -16.33
C THR A 139 -23.77 18.40 -17.16
N GLY A 140 -23.81 17.48 -18.14
CA GLY A 140 -25.00 17.19 -18.95
C GLY A 140 -25.79 16.00 -18.45
N GLN A 141 -26.79 15.59 -19.23
CA GLN A 141 -27.54 14.37 -18.95
C GLN A 141 -26.63 13.14 -19.05
N ALA A 142 -26.97 12.10 -18.28
CA ALA A 142 -26.36 10.78 -18.45
C ALA A 142 -26.63 10.27 -19.89
N GLN A 143 -25.67 9.56 -20.45
CA GLN A 143 -25.85 8.88 -21.73
C GLN A 143 -26.81 7.71 -21.54
N ASP A 144 -27.54 7.36 -22.60
CA ASP A 144 -28.36 6.16 -22.63
C ASP A 144 -27.49 4.92 -22.36
N ALA A 145 -28.08 3.93 -21.74
CA ALA A 145 -27.43 2.65 -21.53
C ALA A 145 -26.95 2.07 -22.87
N ASN A 146 -25.77 1.52 -22.91
CA ASN A 146 -25.09 0.99 -24.09
C ASN A 146 -24.79 2.02 -25.20
N ALA A 147 -24.85 3.32 -24.93
CA ALA A 147 -24.46 4.34 -25.93
C ALA A 147 -22.96 4.29 -26.28
N ILE A 148 -22.11 3.92 -25.31
CA ILE A 148 -20.68 3.69 -25.50
C ILE A 148 -20.38 2.28 -25.06
N LEU A 149 -20.11 1.41 -26.02
CA LEU A 149 -19.78 0.00 -25.75
C LEU A 149 -18.33 -0.12 -25.27
N ILE A 150 -18.14 -1.04 -24.31
CA ILE A 150 -16.84 -1.46 -23.80
C ILE A 150 -16.82 -2.99 -23.74
N SER A 151 -15.68 -3.60 -24.11
CA SER A 151 -15.55 -5.05 -23.99
C SER A 151 -15.57 -5.48 -22.52
N LYS A 152 -16.00 -6.71 -22.27
CA LYS A 152 -15.96 -7.27 -20.90
C LYS A 152 -14.53 -7.34 -20.40
N GLU A 153 -13.58 -7.71 -21.24
CA GLU A 153 -12.15 -7.79 -20.89
C GLU A 153 -11.62 -6.43 -20.42
N ASP A 154 -11.90 -5.35 -21.17
CA ASP A 154 -11.49 -3.99 -20.80
C ASP A 154 -12.13 -3.54 -19.47
N ALA A 155 -13.41 -3.89 -19.28
CA ALA A 155 -14.13 -3.55 -18.05
C ALA A 155 -13.56 -4.30 -16.84
N ASP A 156 -13.35 -5.61 -16.98
CA ASP A 156 -12.77 -6.44 -15.92
C ASP A 156 -11.35 -5.94 -15.56
N GLU A 157 -10.48 -5.71 -16.55
CA GLU A 157 -9.14 -5.17 -16.31
C GLU A 157 -9.17 -3.77 -15.67
N ALA A 158 -10.09 -2.92 -16.05
CA ALA A 158 -10.27 -1.61 -15.43
C ALA A 158 -10.68 -1.72 -13.97
N MET A 159 -11.57 -2.67 -13.64
CA MET A 159 -12.01 -2.91 -12.26
C MET A 159 -10.89 -3.54 -11.42
N ASP A 160 -10.09 -4.44 -11.98
CA ASP A 160 -8.91 -4.98 -11.31
C ASP A 160 -7.93 -3.85 -10.95
N CYS A 161 -7.66 -2.92 -11.88
CA CYS A 161 -6.84 -1.74 -11.62
C CYS A 161 -7.44 -0.79 -10.56
N ALA A 162 -8.76 -0.81 -10.38
CA ALA A 162 -9.45 0.01 -9.40
C ALA A 162 -9.29 -0.51 -7.96
N THR A 163 -8.82 -1.75 -7.78
CA THR A 163 -8.71 -2.39 -6.45
C THR A 163 -7.58 -1.82 -5.60
N CYS A 164 -6.66 -1.04 -6.17
CA CYS A 164 -5.54 -0.43 -5.47
C CYS A 164 -6.00 0.42 -4.27
N ILE A 165 -5.54 0.07 -3.06
CA ILE A 165 -5.88 0.74 -1.80
C ILE A 165 -4.83 1.75 -1.33
N GLY A 166 -3.81 2.05 -2.13
CA GLY A 166 -2.78 3.04 -1.80
C GLY A 166 -1.93 2.70 -0.55
N CYS A 167 -1.76 1.43 -0.22
CA CYS A 167 -1.07 1.02 1.01
C CYS A 167 0.44 1.31 1.03
N GLY A 168 1.09 1.48 -0.14
CA GLY A 168 2.53 1.76 -0.24
C GLY A 168 3.44 0.52 -0.25
N ALA A 169 2.91 -0.70 -0.14
CA ALA A 169 3.73 -1.93 -0.16
C ALA A 169 4.59 -2.05 -1.43
N CYS A 170 4.07 -1.61 -2.58
CA CYS A 170 4.79 -1.61 -3.85
C CYS A 170 6.05 -0.71 -3.82
N VAL A 171 5.97 0.45 -3.18
CA VAL A 171 7.12 1.37 -2.98
C VAL A 171 8.09 0.76 -1.98
N ALA A 172 7.58 0.25 -0.88
CA ALA A 172 8.39 -0.35 0.19
C ALA A 172 9.21 -1.55 -0.32
N ALA A 173 8.62 -2.42 -1.15
CA ALA A 173 9.32 -3.58 -1.72
C ALA A 173 10.30 -3.21 -2.85
N CYS A 174 10.16 -2.03 -3.44
CA CYS A 174 10.96 -1.64 -4.60
C CYS A 174 12.35 -1.17 -4.18
N LYS A 175 13.41 -1.76 -4.73
CA LYS A 175 14.80 -1.34 -4.46
C LYS A 175 15.05 0.15 -4.75
N ASN A 176 14.30 0.72 -5.69
CA ASN A 176 14.41 2.12 -6.07
C ASN A 176 13.33 3.01 -5.42
N GLY A 177 12.45 2.47 -4.58
CA GLY A 177 11.34 3.22 -4.02
C GLY A 177 10.38 3.80 -5.07
N SER A 178 10.15 3.09 -6.18
CA SER A 178 9.32 3.56 -7.29
C SER A 178 7.83 3.42 -6.99
N ALA A 179 7.04 4.47 -7.30
CA ALA A 179 5.57 4.45 -7.19
C ALA A 179 4.88 4.03 -8.50
N MET A 180 5.62 3.49 -9.48
CA MET A 180 5.08 3.19 -10.82
C MET A 180 3.87 2.25 -10.79
N LEU A 181 3.83 1.25 -9.90
CA LEU A 181 2.66 0.36 -9.82
C LEU A 181 1.42 1.11 -9.33
N PHE A 182 1.56 1.95 -8.29
CA PHE A 182 0.48 2.79 -7.77
C PHE A 182 -0.08 3.75 -8.82
N VAL A 183 0.81 4.47 -9.52
CA VAL A 183 0.42 5.43 -10.57
C VAL A 183 -0.23 4.69 -11.75
N SER A 184 0.35 3.57 -12.16
CA SER A 184 -0.11 2.80 -13.32
C SER A 184 -1.50 2.19 -13.12
N SER A 185 -1.86 1.78 -11.90
CA SER A 185 -3.20 1.25 -11.61
C SER A 185 -4.27 2.29 -11.97
N LYS A 186 -4.10 3.53 -11.52
CA LYS A 186 -5.07 4.60 -11.78
C LYS A 186 -5.08 5.05 -13.25
N VAL A 187 -3.91 5.18 -13.87
CA VAL A 187 -3.81 5.50 -15.29
C VAL A 187 -4.43 4.40 -16.15
N SER A 188 -4.18 3.11 -15.84
CA SER A 188 -4.77 1.97 -16.56
C SER A 188 -6.29 1.93 -16.41
N GLN A 189 -6.81 2.05 -15.19
CA GLN A 189 -8.24 2.10 -14.94
C GLN A 189 -8.96 3.08 -15.87
N PHE A 190 -8.48 4.32 -15.90
CA PHE A 190 -9.14 5.39 -16.65
C PHE A 190 -8.79 5.42 -18.15
N ALA A 191 -7.71 4.76 -18.58
CA ALA A 191 -7.43 4.57 -20.00
C ALA A 191 -8.36 3.53 -20.64
N LEU A 192 -8.76 2.52 -19.88
CA LEU A 192 -9.66 1.46 -20.35
C LEU A 192 -11.12 1.91 -20.37
N LEU A 193 -11.53 2.74 -19.40
CA LEU A 193 -12.91 3.21 -19.28
C LEU A 193 -13.19 4.44 -20.15
N PRO A 194 -14.34 4.49 -20.86
CA PRO A 194 -14.75 5.65 -21.66
C PRO A 194 -14.75 6.95 -20.88
N GLN A 195 -15.10 6.92 -19.59
CA GLN A 195 -15.18 8.07 -18.67
C GLN A 195 -13.81 8.75 -18.46
N GLY A 196 -12.73 8.00 -18.59
CA GLY A 196 -11.38 8.51 -18.37
C GLY A 196 -10.65 8.98 -19.62
N ARG A 197 -11.16 8.70 -20.84
CA ARG A 197 -10.46 8.91 -22.12
C ARG A 197 -10.16 10.38 -22.40
N VAL A 198 -11.08 11.29 -22.11
CA VAL A 198 -10.92 12.73 -22.40
C VAL A 198 -9.70 13.31 -21.67
N GLU A 199 -9.39 12.81 -20.47
CA GLU A 199 -8.31 13.31 -19.63
C GLU A 199 -7.07 12.41 -19.66
N ALA A 200 -7.05 11.31 -20.43
CA ALA A 200 -6.03 10.28 -20.39
C ALA A 200 -4.62 10.84 -20.59
N ALA A 201 -4.41 11.69 -21.61
CA ALA A 201 -3.11 12.30 -21.90
C ALA A 201 -2.63 13.22 -20.76
N ARG A 202 -3.52 14.11 -20.29
CA ARG A 202 -3.22 15.01 -19.16
C ARG A 202 -2.91 14.23 -17.90
N ARG A 203 -3.72 13.21 -17.58
CA ARG A 203 -3.55 12.34 -16.42
C ARG A 203 -2.19 11.66 -16.41
N ALA A 204 -1.82 10.99 -17.52
CA ALA A 204 -0.56 10.27 -17.61
C ALA A 204 0.63 11.21 -17.38
N LYS A 205 0.65 12.39 -18.03
CA LYS A 205 1.72 13.38 -17.85
C LYS A 205 1.75 13.96 -16.43
N ALA A 206 0.60 14.36 -15.89
CA ALA A 206 0.52 15.03 -14.58
C ALA A 206 0.89 14.08 -13.42
N MET A 207 0.39 12.84 -13.43
CA MET A 207 0.68 11.88 -12.37
C MET A 207 2.15 11.42 -12.40
N VAL A 208 2.74 11.21 -13.58
CA VAL A 208 4.17 10.88 -13.69
C VAL A 208 5.03 12.05 -13.22
N ALA A 209 4.75 13.28 -13.70
CA ALA A 209 5.49 14.46 -13.27
C ALA A 209 5.41 14.68 -11.75
N LYS A 210 4.24 14.46 -11.15
CA LYS A 210 4.06 14.57 -9.70
C LYS A 210 4.83 13.48 -8.94
N MET A 211 4.85 12.26 -9.44
CA MET A 211 5.66 11.17 -8.89
C MET A 211 7.15 11.51 -8.89
N ASP A 212 7.66 12.06 -10.01
CA ASP A 212 9.07 12.48 -10.13
C ASP A 212 9.39 13.65 -9.19
N GLU A 213 8.52 14.66 -9.14
CA GLU A 213 8.64 15.83 -8.23
C GLU A 213 8.74 15.41 -6.75
N LEU A 214 8.00 14.37 -6.36
CA LEU A 214 7.95 13.87 -4.98
C LEU A 214 9.11 12.93 -4.64
N GLY A 215 10.04 12.70 -5.55
CA GLY A 215 11.28 11.96 -5.30
C GLY A 215 11.15 10.44 -5.31
N PHE A 216 10.10 9.89 -5.93
CA PHE A 216 10.03 8.45 -6.16
C PHE A 216 11.04 8.01 -7.22
N GLY A 217 11.68 6.87 -6.97
CA GLY A 217 12.72 6.36 -7.85
C GLY A 217 12.19 5.75 -9.15
N ASN A 218 13.09 5.58 -10.12
CA ASN A 218 12.77 5.00 -11.42
C ASN A 218 12.49 3.50 -11.35
N CYS A 219 11.52 3.04 -12.14
CA CYS A 219 11.20 1.62 -12.24
C CYS A 219 12.27 0.87 -13.06
N THR A 220 12.81 -0.21 -12.49
CA THR A 220 13.72 -1.14 -13.16
C THR A 220 13.09 -2.50 -13.45
N ASN A 221 11.75 -2.59 -13.37
CA ASN A 221 10.94 -3.74 -13.75
C ASN A 221 11.30 -5.06 -13.02
N THR A 222 11.61 -5.00 -11.73
CA THR A 222 11.98 -6.17 -10.92
C THR A 222 10.80 -7.04 -10.51
N ARG A 223 9.56 -6.59 -10.68
CA ARG A 223 8.30 -7.23 -10.27
C ARG A 223 8.11 -7.40 -8.76
N ALA A 224 9.01 -6.89 -7.92
CA ALA A 224 8.85 -6.99 -6.47
C ALA A 224 7.54 -6.34 -5.97
N CYS A 225 7.09 -5.27 -6.63
CA CYS A 225 5.86 -4.57 -6.30
C CYS A 225 4.60 -5.42 -6.52
N GLU A 226 4.54 -6.19 -7.60
CA GLU A 226 3.44 -7.12 -7.90
C GLU A 226 3.40 -8.25 -6.87
N ALA A 227 4.58 -8.81 -6.54
CA ALA A 227 4.69 -9.95 -5.62
C ALA A 227 4.21 -9.66 -4.19
N VAL A 228 4.22 -8.39 -3.75
CA VAL A 228 3.79 -8.00 -2.40
C VAL A 228 2.46 -7.26 -2.39
N CYS A 229 1.84 -7.06 -3.55
CA CYS A 229 0.60 -6.29 -3.64
C CYS A 229 -0.56 -7.03 -2.98
N PRO A 230 -1.21 -6.45 -1.93
CA PRO A 230 -2.35 -7.08 -1.26
C PRO A 230 -3.62 -7.08 -2.12
N LYS A 231 -3.60 -6.43 -3.28
CA LYS A 231 -4.71 -6.36 -4.24
C LYS A 231 -4.36 -6.98 -5.60
N ASN A 232 -3.21 -7.66 -5.71
CA ASN A 232 -2.77 -8.34 -6.93
C ASN A 232 -2.68 -7.43 -8.16
N GLU A 233 -2.35 -6.14 -7.96
CA GLU A 233 -2.14 -5.21 -9.08
C GLU A 233 -1.08 -5.73 -10.03
N SER A 234 -1.43 -5.85 -11.30
CA SER A 234 -0.54 -6.41 -12.31
C SER A 234 0.55 -5.42 -12.77
N ILE A 235 1.76 -5.91 -12.95
CA ILE A 235 2.85 -5.16 -13.58
C ILE A 235 2.53 -4.77 -15.04
N ALA A 236 1.57 -5.42 -15.69
CA ALA A 236 1.08 -5.04 -17.02
C ALA A 236 0.54 -3.60 -17.03
N ASN A 237 0.06 -3.09 -15.91
CA ASN A 237 -0.36 -1.72 -15.74
C ASN A 237 0.78 -0.74 -15.99
N ILE A 238 2.02 -1.06 -15.59
CA ILE A 238 3.20 -0.23 -15.86
C ILE A 238 3.46 -0.14 -17.37
N ALA A 239 3.31 -1.23 -18.11
CA ALA A 239 3.45 -1.21 -19.56
C ALA A 239 2.36 -0.34 -20.21
N ARG A 240 1.13 -0.36 -19.69
CA ARG A 240 0.03 0.51 -20.16
C ARG A 240 0.33 1.97 -19.84
N LEU A 241 0.76 2.30 -18.62
CA LEU A 241 1.18 3.65 -18.26
C LEU A 241 2.24 4.18 -19.23
N ASN A 242 3.27 3.40 -19.54
CA ASN A 242 4.32 3.80 -20.47
C ASN A 242 3.76 4.10 -21.86
N ARG A 243 2.84 3.27 -22.37
CA ARG A 243 2.15 3.53 -23.65
C ARG A 243 1.33 4.81 -23.63
N GLU A 244 0.54 5.04 -22.58
CA GLU A 244 -0.28 6.24 -22.44
C GLU A 244 0.58 7.50 -22.29
N PHE A 245 1.69 7.42 -21.57
CA PHE A 245 2.65 8.51 -21.43
C PHE A 245 3.33 8.87 -22.75
N ILE A 246 3.78 7.88 -23.52
CA ILE A 246 4.39 8.10 -24.84
C ILE A 246 3.36 8.71 -25.80
N LYS A 247 2.15 8.15 -25.89
CA LYS A 247 1.07 8.74 -26.69
C LYS A 247 0.80 10.20 -26.32
N ALA A 248 0.74 10.51 -25.02
CA ALA A 248 0.50 11.84 -24.52
C ALA A 248 1.63 12.83 -24.88
N LYS A 249 2.88 12.37 -24.94
CA LYS A 249 4.03 13.16 -25.35
C LYS A 249 4.11 13.42 -26.86
N LEU A 250 3.59 12.50 -27.67
CA LEU A 250 3.56 12.61 -29.14
C LEU A 250 2.37 13.45 -29.62
N ALA A 251 1.38 13.68 -28.80
CA ALA A 251 0.19 14.49 -29.12
C ALA A 251 0.35 15.98 -28.81
N ASP A 252 1.43 16.40 -28.16
CA ASP A 252 1.84 17.80 -27.95
C ASP A 252 2.56 18.30 -29.20
#